data_f16a46e87533247dd5c50145dddad045
#
_entry.id   f16a46e87533247dd5c50145dddad045
#
_cell.length_a   1.000
_cell.length_b   1.000
_cell.length_c   1.000
_cell.angle_alpha   90.00
_cell.angle_beta   90.00
_cell.angle_gamma   90.00
#
_symmetry.space_group_name_H-M   'P 1'
#
loop_
_entity.id
_entity.type
_entity.pdbx_description
1 polymer ?
#
loop_
_entity_poly.entity_id
_entity_poly.type
_entity_poly.pdbx_seq_one_letter_code
_entity_poly.pdbx_strand_id
1 'polypeptide(L)'
;NGGNVLDLSGPVMTRAITHLDNCYFIKSLKAVGYVCKTNTVSNTAFRGFGGPQGMLTIENILYSVSQYLNRPIDEIRKVNYYSSQNGLKTPYGQIVKNPRIEKILNEIKKLSNYNERIKDIKEFNLNQKNNNLPFRKGIAMMPAKFGISFNKPSLNQGGALVHVYSDGSIRLNHGGTEMGQGLFIKVAQVVAKCFNVPIEQIHITSTNTAEVPNTSATAASSGSDLNGMAAWNASKVIKNRMTDHAAK
;
A
#
# COMPACT_ATOMS: atom_id res chain seq x y z
N ASN A 1 -13.99 -16.72 1.51
CA ASN A 1 -15.04 -16.74 0.51
C ASN A 1 -14.47 -16.96 -0.86
N GLY A 2 -15.20 -17.71 -1.64
CA GLY A 2 -14.69 -18.36 -2.78
C GLY A 2 -14.87 -17.64 -4.11
N GLY A 3 -14.91 -18.40 -5.12
CA GLY A 3 -14.79 -18.01 -6.49
C GLY A 3 -13.34 -18.17 -6.93
N ASN A 4 -13.12 -18.98 -7.92
CA ASN A 4 -11.79 -19.23 -8.45
C ASN A 4 -11.65 -18.62 -9.83
N VAL A 5 -10.73 -17.67 -9.96
CA VAL A 5 -10.18 -17.21 -11.24
C VAL A 5 -8.75 -17.74 -11.31
N LEU A 6 -8.44 -18.48 -12.35
CA LEU A 6 -7.19 -19.24 -12.45
C LEU A 6 -5.94 -18.35 -12.38
N ASP A 7 -6.00 -17.17 -12.95
CA ASP A 7 -4.86 -16.25 -13.05
C ASP A 7 -4.56 -15.47 -11.76
N LEU A 8 -5.57 -15.01 -11.00
CA LEU A 8 -5.37 -14.05 -9.90
C LEU A 8 -5.78 -14.54 -8.52
N SER A 9 -6.65 -15.54 -8.37
CA SER A 9 -7.10 -15.98 -7.04
C SER A 9 -5.95 -16.52 -6.17
N GLY A 10 -4.99 -17.24 -6.74
CA GLY A 10 -3.79 -17.70 -6.04
C GLY A 10 -2.91 -16.55 -5.53
N PRO A 11 -2.51 -15.61 -6.40
CA PRO A 11 -1.77 -14.41 -5.99
C PRO A 11 -2.48 -13.56 -4.93
N VAL A 12 -3.81 -13.37 -5.03
CA VAL A 12 -4.61 -12.66 -4.01
C VAL A 12 -4.55 -13.38 -2.66
N MET A 13 -4.69 -14.70 -2.64
CA MET A 13 -4.54 -15.51 -1.43
C MET A 13 -3.13 -15.38 -0.84
N THR A 14 -2.09 -15.45 -1.66
CA THR A 14 -0.70 -15.29 -1.21
C THR A 14 -0.51 -13.94 -0.52
N ARG A 15 -1.04 -12.86 -1.09
CA ARG A 15 -0.99 -11.55 -0.45
C ARG A 15 -1.80 -11.50 0.84
N ALA A 16 -2.95 -12.15 0.91
CA ALA A 16 -3.73 -12.24 2.15
C ALA A 16 -2.92 -12.90 3.27
N ILE A 17 -2.25 -14.01 2.99
CA ILE A 17 -1.40 -14.72 3.96
C ILE A 17 -0.23 -13.84 4.43
N THR A 18 0.43 -13.12 3.53
CA THR A 18 1.56 -12.25 3.88
C THR A 18 1.16 -10.95 4.59
N HIS A 19 -0.14 -10.66 4.70
CA HIS A 19 -0.67 -9.52 5.45
C HIS A 19 -1.48 -9.95 6.68
N LEU A 20 -1.51 -11.27 6.99
CA LEU A 20 -2.26 -11.79 8.11
C LEU A 20 -1.73 -11.29 9.46
N ASP A 21 -0.45 -11.02 9.56
CA ASP A 21 0.17 -10.45 10.76
C ASP A 21 -0.17 -8.97 10.97
N ASN A 22 -0.62 -8.25 9.92
CA ASN A 22 -0.86 -6.81 9.96
C ASN A 22 0.28 -6.08 10.71
N CYS A 23 -0.02 -5.29 11.73
CA CYS A 23 0.94 -4.57 12.56
C CYS A 23 1.36 -5.34 13.83
N TYR A 24 1.07 -6.64 13.92
CA TYR A 24 1.21 -7.41 15.14
C TYR A 24 2.36 -8.41 15.05
N PHE A 25 3.18 -8.44 16.09
CA PHE A 25 4.14 -9.50 16.32
C PHE A 25 3.45 -10.72 16.93
N ILE A 26 3.38 -11.80 16.17
CA ILE A 26 2.82 -13.07 16.62
C ILE A 26 3.95 -14.09 16.64
N LYS A 27 4.38 -14.50 17.83
CA LYS A 27 5.54 -15.37 18.04
C LYS A 27 5.43 -16.70 17.30
N SER A 28 4.23 -17.26 17.23
CA SER A 28 3.97 -18.53 16.54
C SER A 28 2.73 -18.39 15.69
N LEU A 29 2.89 -18.39 14.37
CA LEU A 29 1.81 -18.26 13.39
C LEU A 29 1.89 -19.39 12.37
N LYS A 30 0.80 -20.12 12.23
CA LYS A 30 0.58 -21.05 11.11
C LYS A 30 -0.64 -20.58 10.32
N ALA A 31 -0.46 -20.24 9.07
CA ALA A 31 -1.53 -19.85 8.17
C ALA A 31 -1.61 -20.80 6.99
N VAL A 32 -2.80 -21.24 6.65
CA VAL A 32 -3.09 -22.08 5.48
C VAL A 32 -4.23 -21.44 4.71
N GLY A 33 -4.02 -21.17 3.42
CA GLY A 33 -5.02 -20.60 2.53
C GLY A 33 -5.50 -21.62 1.50
N TYR A 34 -6.81 -21.66 1.28
CA TYR A 34 -7.43 -22.46 0.25
C TYR A 34 -8.18 -21.57 -0.74
N VAL A 35 -7.90 -21.73 -2.02
CA VAL A 35 -8.67 -21.11 -3.09
C VAL A 35 -9.77 -22.09 -3.51
N CYS A 36 -11.01 -21.76 -3.19
CA CYS A 36 -12.13 -22.65 -3.39
C CYS A 36 -12.96 -22.24 -4.62
N LYS A 37 -13.26 -23.18 -5.49
CA LYS A 37 -14.28 -23.02 -6.52
C LYS A 37 -15.66 -23.06 -5.83
N THR A 38 -16.52 -22.09 -6.14
CA THR A 38 -17.88 -21.98 -5.60
C THR A 38 -18.90 -21.80 -6.74
N ASN A 39 -20.18 -21.93 -6.40
CA ASN A 39 -21.27 -21.70 -7.36
C ASN A 39 -21.66 -20.23 -7.52
N THR A 40 -20.92 -19.34 -6.88
CA THR A 40 -21.08 -17.87 -7.02
C THR A 40 -20.22 -17.37 -8.18
N VAL A 41 -20.48 -16.15 -8.62
CA VAL A 41 -19.59 -15.43 -9.53
C VAL A 41 -18.16 -15.42 -8.95
N SER A 42 -17.18 -15.66 -9.81
CA SER A 42 -15.78 -15.70 -9.39
C SER A 42 -15.30 -14.38 -8.82
N ASN A 43 -14.71 -14.44 -7.63
CA ASN A 43 -14.02 -13.30 -7.04
C ASN A 43 -12.56 -13.25 -7.52
N THR A 44 -12.13 -12.07 -7.91
CA THR A 44 -10.80 -11.85 -8.46
C THR A 44 -10.09 -10.67 -7.77
N ALA A 45 -9.13 -10.08 -8.44
CA ALA A 45 -8.37 -8.95 -7.93
C ALA A 45 -9.26 -7.73 -7.66
N PHE A 46 -9.10 -7.16 -6.50
CA PHE A 46 -9.66 -5.88 -6.11
C PHE A 46 -8.55 -5.05 -5.43
N ARG A 47 -8.72 -3.75 -5.34
CA ARG A 47 -7.76 -2.85 -4.70
C ARG A 47 -7.33 -3.37 -3.32
N GLY A 48 -6.01 -3.48 -3.08
CA GLY A 48 -5.42 -4.12 -1.90
C GLY A 48 -5.06 -5.59 -2.12
N PHE A 49 -5.62 -6.26 -3.11
CA PHE A 49 -5.19 -7.54 -3.68
C PHE A 49 -5.01 -8.67 -2.66
N GLY A 50 -5.86 -8.75 -1.65
CA GLY A 50 -5.80 -9.74 -0.58
C GLY A 50 -5.25 -9.20 0.76
N GLY A 51 -4.51 -8.10 0.75
CA GLY A 51 -4.06 -7.45 1.98
C GLY A 51 -5.21 -7.14 2.95
N PRO A 52 -6.29 -6.48 2.53
CA PRO A 52 -7.44 -6.22 3.39
C PRO A 52 -8.06 -7.49 3.99
N GLN A 53 -8.14 -8.57 3.22
CA GLN A 53 -8.68 -9.86 3.70
C GLN A 53 -7.80 -10.47 4.80
N GLY A 54 -6.47 -10.42 4.63
CA GLY A 54 -5.52 -10.85 5.66
C GLY A 54 -5.64 -10.01 6.94
N MET A 55 -5.69 -8.70 6.79
CA MET A 55 -5.87 -7.76 7.92
C MET A 55 -7.21 -7.98 8.62
N LEU A 56 -8.30 -8.15 7.89
CA LEU A 56 -9.61 -8.42 8.46
C LEU A 56 -9.60 -9.71 9.30
N THR A 57 -8.90 -10.74 8.83
CA THR A 57 -8.81 -12.02 9.54
C THR A 57 -8.16 -11.85 10.90
N ILE A 58 -7.00 -11.20 11.00
CA ILE A 58 -6.32 -11.00 12.28
C ILE A 58 -7.10 -10.05 13.20
N GLU A 59 -7.72 -9.00 12.64
CA GLU A 59 -8.54 -8.09 13.43
C GLU A 59 -9.75 -8.79 14.07
N ASN A 60 -10.40 -9.70 13.34
CA ASN A 60 -11.48 -10.53 13.90
C ASN A 60 -10.98 -11.47 15.00
N ILE A 61 -9.78 -12.05 14.85
CA ILE A 61 -9.17 -12.87 15.88
C ILE A 61 -8.92 -12.04 17.14
N LEU A 62 -8.28 -10.87 17.02
CA LEU A 62 -8.00 -9.98 18.14
C LEU A 62 -9.29 -9.46 18.78
N TYR A 63 -10.32 -9.19 18.00
CA TYR A 63 -11.63 -8.81 18.50
C TYR A 63 -12.26 -9.95 19.32
N SER A 64 -12.22 -11.17 18.85
CA SER A 64 -12.70 -12.35 19.58
C SER A 64 -11.94 -12.56 20.90
N VAL A 65 -10.62 -12.37 20.90
CA VAL A 65 -9.80 -12.38 22.12
C VAL A 65 -10.22 -11.27 23.09
N SER A 66 -10.45 -10.06 22.57
CA SER A 66 -10.93 -8.91 23.36
C SER A 66 -12.26 -9.22 24.07
N GLN A 67 -13.21 -9.84 23.35
CA GLN A 67 -14.50 -10.24 23.92
C GLN A 67 -14.33 -11.36 24.97
N TYR A 68 -13.52 -12.37 24.67
CA TYR A 68 -13.28 -13.47 25.61
C TYR A 68 -12.62 -13.00 26.91
N LEU A 69 -11.65 -12.10 26.82
CA LEU A 69 -10.94 -11.54 27.97
C LEU A 69 -11.69 -10.38 28.65
N ASN A 70 -12.80 -9.94 28.09
CA ASN A 70 -13.53 -8.74 28.51
C ASN A 70 -12.61 -7.50 28.65
N ARG A 71 -11.74 -7.29 27.67
CA ARG A 71 -10.79 -6.17 27.62
C ARG A 71 -10.98 -5.33 26.37
N PRO A 72 -10.73 -4.01 26.42
CA PRO A 72 -10.79 -3.15 25.24
C PRO A 72 -9.89 -3.67 24.11
N ILE A 73 -10.39 -3.68 22.90
CA ILE A 73 -9.65 -4.15 21.70
C ILE A 73 -8.33 -3.39 21.50
N ASP A 74 -8.29 -2.09 21.83
CA ASP A 74 -7.08 -1.29 21.70
C ASP A 74 -5.96 -1.75 22.64
N GLU A 75 -6.29 -2.31 23.80
CA GLU A 75 -5.30 -2.91 24.71
C GLU A 75 -4.73 -4.20 24.13
N ILE A 76 -5.60 -5.06 23.58
CA ILE A 76 -5.17 -6.31 22.93
C ILE A 76 -4.29 -6.03 21.71
N ARG A 77 -4.63 -5.02 20.92
CA ARG A 77 -3.78 -4.59 19.80
C ARG A 77 -2.42 -4.09 20.27
N LYS A 78 -2.42 -3.22 21.29
CA LYS A 78 -1.21 -2.57 21.79
C LYS A 78 -0.15 -3.56 22.28
N VAL A 79 -0.53 -4.56 23.03
CA VAL A 79 0.41 -5.56 23.57
C VAL A 79 1.00 -6.47 22.49
N ASN A 80 0.42 -6.46 21.29
CA ASN A 80 0.87 -7.27 20.17
C ASN A 80 1.58 -6.48 19.07
N TYR A 81 1.75 -5.16 19.17
CA TYR A 81 2.42 -4.40 18.11
C TYR A 81 3.87 -4.85 17.91
N TYR A 82 4.34 -4.77 16.66
CA TYR A 82 5.76 -4.85 16.37
C TYR A 82 6.52 -3.78 17.16
N SER A 83 7.42 -4.21 18.00
CA SER A 83 8.23 -3.33 18.85
C SER A 83 9.54 -4.02 19.20
N SER A 84 10.51 -3.25 19.72
CA SER A 84 11.77 -3.81 20.25
C SER A 84 11.55 -4.76 21.42
N GLN A 85 10.47 -4.59 22.17
CA GLN A 85 10.12 -5.46 23.31
C GLN A 85 9.48 -6.77 22.86
N ASN A 86 8.54 -6.71 21.92
CA ASN A 86 7.80 -7.90 21.47
C ASN A 86 8.57 -8.67 20.40
N GLY A 87 9.13 -7.96 19.42
CA GLY A 87 9.85 -8.51 18.29
C GLY A 87 9.61 -7.71 17.02
N LEU A 88 10.57 -7.79 16.12
CA LEU A 88 10.60 -7.00 14.87
C LEU A 88 10.65 -7.88 13.61
N LYS A 89 10.59 -9.19 13.74
CA LYS A 89 10.66 -10.10 12.59
C LYS A 89 9.25 -10.60 12.24
N THR A 90 8.86 -10.39 10.98
CA THR A 90 7.59 -10.91 10.45
C THR A 90 7.62 -12.44 10.33
N PRO A 91 6.45 -13.11 10.26
CA PRO A 91 6.38 -14.56 10.06
C PRO A 91 7.09 -15.06 8.79
N TYR A 92 7.18 -14.21 7.76
CA TYR A 92 7.87 -14.50 6.50
C TYR A 92 9.32 -13.99 6.45
N GLY A 93 9.91 -13.62 7.61
CA GLY A 93 11.33 -13.35 7.77
C GLY A 93 11.80 -11.91 7.57
N GLN A 94 10.94 -10.99 7.20
CA GLN A 94 11.29 -9.58 7.03
C GLN A 94 11.50 -8.88 8.38
N ILE A 95 12.51 -8.03 8.46
CA ILE A 95 12.74 -7.18 9.64
C ILE A 95 11.94 -5.88 9.49
N VAL A 96 11.08 -5.58 10.45
CA VAL A 96 10.35 -4.32 10.56
C VAL A 96 11.32 -3.25 11.11
N LYS A 97 11.78 -2.38 10.23
CA LYS A 97 12.66 -1.27 10.61
C LYS A 97 11.83 -0.07 11.11
N ASN A 98 12.23 0.50 12.25
CA ASN A 98 11.62 1.71 12.81
C ASN A 98 10.08 1.64 12.90
N PRO A 99 9.50 0.73 13.67
CA PRO A 99 8.05 0.65 13.83
C PRO A 99 7.49 1.95 14.39
N ARG A 100 6.59 2.59 13.65
CA ARG A 100 6.00 3.90 14.02
C ARG A 100 4.54 3.77 14.46
N ILE A 101 4.08 2.57 14.72
CA ILE A 101 2.68 2.25 14.97
C ILE A 101 2.12 3.06 16.13
N GLU A 102 2.77 3.01 17.30
CA GLU A 102 2.30 3.74 18.48
C GLU A 102 2.35 5.27 18.28
N LYS A 103 3.40 5.78 17.64
CA LYS A 103 3.51 7.21 17.34
C LYS A 103 2.35 7.68 16.46
N ILE A 104 2.08 6.97 15.36
CA ILE A 104 0.99 7.30 14.43
C ILE A 104 -0.36 7.23 15.14
N LEU A 105 -0.61 6.18 15.93
CA LEU A 105 -1.87 6.03 16.64
C LEU A 105 -2.08 7.12 17.69
N ASN A 106 -1.03 7.50 18.42
CA ASN A 106 -1.12 8.57 19.42
C ASN A 106 -1.42 9.93 18.77
N GLU A 107 -0.78 10.23 17.64
CA GLU A 107 -1.06 11.46 16.89
C GLU A 107 -2.50 11.47 16.34
N ILE A 108 -2.94 10.38 15.72
CA ILE A 108 -4.31 10.27 15.20
C ILE A 108 -5.36 10.36 16.31
N LYS A 109 -5.10 9.77 17.49
CA LYS A 109 -5.99 9.87 18.66
C LYS A 109 -6.21 11.32 19.08
N LYS A 110 -5.13 12.11 19.10
CA LYS A 110 -5.19 13.54 19.41
C LYS A 110 -5.94 14.33 18.34
N LEU A 111 -5.52 14.19 17.07
CA LEU A 111 -6.08 14.94 15.94
C LEU A 111 -7.58 14.66 15.72
N SER A 112 -8.03 13.45 16.01
CA SER A 112 -9.42 13.04 15.81
C SER A 112 -10.30 13.20 17.06
N ASN A 113 -9.78 13.67 18.18
CA ASN A 113 -10.48 13.67 19.48
C ASN A 113 -11.12 12.31 19.79
N TYR A 114 -10.38 11.23 19.50
CA TYR A 114 -10.90 9.86 19.46
C TYR A 114 -11.59 9.45 20.76
N ASN A 115 -10.99 9.77 21.91
CA ASN A 115 -11.50 9.38 23.22
C ASN A 115 -12.82 10.09 23.57
N GLU A 116 -12.96 11.35 23.21
CA GLU A 116 -14.21 12.12 23.41
C GLU A 116 -15.31 11.58 22.49
N ARG A 117 -14.98 11.38 21.23
CA ARG A 117 -15.94 10.79 20.28
C ARG A 117 -16.43 9.40 20.69
N ILE A 118 -15.62 8.59 21.35
CA ILE A 118 -16.08 7.30 21.91
C ILE A 118 -17.12 7.54 23.00
N LYS A 119 -16.94 8.54 23.88
CA LYS A 119 -17.91 8.87 24.92
C LYS A 119 -19.24 9.34 24.31
N ASP A 120 -19.18 10.28 23.38
CA ASP A 120 -20.35 10.82 22.68
C ASP A 120 -21.13 9.71 21.95
N ILE A 121 -20.42 8.78 21.32
CA ILE A 121 -21.02 7.64 20.61
C ILE A 121 -21.70 6.67 21.59
N LYS A 122 -21.09 6.41 22.74
CA LYS A 122 -21.70 5.56 23.77
C LYS A 122 -22.97 6.19 24.31
N GLU A 123 -22.94 7.48 24.62
CA GLU A 123 -24.10 8.23 25.09
C GLU A 123 -25.21 8.25 24.02
N PHE A 124 -24.86 8.58 22.77
CA PHE A 124 -25.81 8.52 21.66
C PHE A 124 -26.47 7.15 21.55
N ASN A 125 -25.67 6.06 21.57
CA ASN A 125 -26.20 4.69 21.41
C ASN A 125 -27.08 4.28 22.59
N LEU A 126 -26.76 4.70 23.80
CA LEU A 126 -27.58 4.47 24.98
C LEU A 126 -28.93 5.17 24.85
N ASN A 127 -28.94 6.44 24.46
CA ASN A 127 -30.12 7.20 24.21
C ASN A 127 -30.99 6.57 23.12
N GLN A 128 -30.39 6.16 22.01
CA GLN A 128 -31.11 5.45 20.94
C GLN A 128 -31.73 4.13 21.44
N LYS A 129 -31.02 3.38 22.29
CA LYS A 129 -31.54 2.15 22.89
C LYS A 129 -32.69 2.42 23.82
N ASN A 130 -32.61 3.42 24.69
CA ASN A 130 -33.62 3.76 25.67
C ASN A 130 -34.94 4.24 25.00
N ASN A 131 -34.84 4.89 23.83
CA ASN A 131 -35.96 5.36 23.05
C ASN A 131 -36.40 4.39 21.94
N ASN A 132 -35.87 3.17 21.93
CA ASN A 132 -36.17 2.13 20.93
C ASN A 132 -36.00 2.60 19.47
N LEU A 133 -34.96 3.43 19.22
CA LEU A 133 -34.65 3.95 17.90
C LEU A 133 -33.64 3.04 17.19
N PRO A 134 -33.69 2.89 15.86
CA PRO A 134 -32.89 1.89 15.13
C PRO A 134 -31.47 2.30 14.89
N PHE A 135 -31.11 3.58 15.01
CA PHE A 135 -29.80 4.09 14.63
C PHE A 135 -28.73 3.77 15.68
N ARG A 136 -27.55 3.43 15.22
CA ARG A 136 -26.36 3.25 16.05
C ARG A 136 -25.18 3.93 15.36
N LYS A 137 -24.29 4.50 16.15
CA LYS A 137 -23.01 5.04 15.71
C LYS A 137 -21.89 4.10 16.12
N GLY A 138 -20.80 4.09 15.34
CA GLY A 138 -19.59 3.37 15.66
C GLY A 138 -18.35 4.17 15.27
N ILE A 139 -17.27 3.92 15.97
CA ILE A 139 -15.95 4.43 15.64
C ILE A 139 -14.93 3.33 15.90
N ALA A 140 -13.98 3.18 15.00
CA ALA A 140 -12.88 2.25 15.17
C ALA A 140 -11.60 2.89 14.65
N MET A 141 -10.48 2.50 15.26
CA MET A 141 -9.16 2.85 14.79
C MET A 141 -8.31 1.59 14.74
N MET A 142 -7.66 1.37 13.60
CA MET A 142 -6.86 0.18 13.35
C MET A 142 -5.59 0.58 12.63
N PRO A 143 -4.40 0.15 13.10
CA PRO A 143 -3.18 0.32 12.34
C PRO A 143 -3.17 -0.60 11.13
N ALA A 144 -2.49 -0.20 10.07
CA ALA A 144 -2.30 -1.03 8.89
C ALA A 144 -0.83 -1.06 8.48
N LYS A 145 -0.31 -2.27 8.23
CA LYS A 145 0.96 -2.51 7.55
C LYS A 145 0.67 -3.07 6.17
N PHE A 146 1.05 -2.36 5.14
CA PHE A 146 0.83 -2.80 3.76
C PHE A 146 2.15 -2.89 3.00
N GLY A 147 2.42 -4.05 2.39
CA GLY A 147 3.58 -4.27 1.54
C GLY A 147 3.33 -3.72 0.13
N ILE A 148 4.26 -2.93 -0.38
CA ILE A 148 4.30 -2.54 -1.79
C ILE A 148 5.08 -3.57 -2.60
N SER A 149 4.98 -3.49 -3.93
CA SER A 149 5.59 -4.37 -4.93
C SER A 149 5.00 -5.77 -5.03
N PHE A 150 5.32 -6.44 -6.12
CA PHE A 150 4.94 -7.84 -6.31
C PHE A 150 5.75 -8.76 -5.39
N ASN A 151 5.09 -9.76 -4.80
CA ASN A 151 5.75 -10.77 -3.97
C ASN A 151 6.76 -11.63 -4.77
N LYS A 152 6.61 -11.68 -6.09
CA LYS A 152 7.56 -12.28 -7.02
C LYS A 152 8.50 -11.20 -7.56
N PRO A 153 9.78 -11.12 -7.10
CA PRO A 153 10.67 -10.01 -7.43
C PRO A 153 10.90 -9.79 -8.93
N SER A 154 10.91 -10.87 -9.72
CA SER A 154 11.08 -10.80 -11.18
C SER A 154 9.98 -10.02 -11.92
N LEU A 155 8.84 -9.77 -11.26
CA LEU A 155 7.76 -8.96 -11.81
C LEU A 155 7.91 -7.46 -11.45
N ASN A 156 8.89 -7.08 -10.65
CA ASN A 156 9.12 -5.68 -10.28
C ASN A 156 10.06 -5.03 -11.30
N GLN A 157 9.53 -4.69 -12.47
CA GLN A 157 10.25 -4.12 -13.59
C GLN A 157 9.63 -2.78 -14.01
N GLY A 158 10.47 -1.80 -14.31
CA GLY A 158 10.09 -0.52 -14.88
C GLY A 158 11.08 -0.10 -15.96
N GLY A 159 10.60 0.62 -16.97
CA GLY A 159 11.41 1.17 -18.04
C GLY A 159 11.01 2.60 -18.36
N ALA A 160 11.98 3.42 -18.75
CA ALA A 160 11.73 4.77 -19.21
C ALA A 160 12.67 5.15 -20.35
N LEU A 161 12.15 5.95 -21.26
CA LEU A 161 12.88 6.58 -22.33
C LEU A 161 12.80 8.10 -22.12
N VAL A 162 13.95 8.77 -22.10
CA VAL A 162 14.04 10.22 -21.92
C VAL A 162 14.81 10.81 -23.11
N HIS A 163 14.24 11.81 -23.74
CA HIS A 163 14.90 12.61 -24.76
C HIS A 163 14.98 14.07 -24.32
N VAL A 164 16.15 14.68 -24.46
CA VAL A 164 16.35 16.11 -24.25
C VAL A 164 16.61 16.74 -25.62
N TYR A 165 15.79 17.71 -25.98
CA TYR A 165 15.90 18.40 -27.27
C TYR A 165 16.73 19.66 -27.15
N SER A 166 17.18 20.20 -28.31
CA SER A 166 18.03 21.40 -28.40
C SER A 166 17.34 22.68 -27.91
N ASP A 167 16.03 22.70 -27.91
CA ASP A 167 15.20 23.81 -27.37
C ASP A 167 15.03 23.75 -25.84
N GLY A 168 15.60 22.73 -25.20
CA GLY A 168 15.49 22.49 -23.75
C GLY A 168 14.26 21.71 -23.33
N SER A 169 13.36 21.38 -24.25
CA SER A 169 12.21 20.51 -23.92
C SER A 169 12.66 19.06 -23.66
N ILE A 170 11.91 18.37 -22.81
CA ILE A 170 12.22 16.99 -22.42
C ILE A 170 11.00 16.12 -22.68
N ARG A 171 11.17 15.09 -23.51
CA ARG A 171 10.17 14.05 -23.73
C ARG A 171 10.43 12.89 -22.80
N LEU A 172 9.39 12.49 -22.07
CA LEU A 172 9.42 11.35 -21.17
C LEU A 172 8.40 10.29 -21.61
N ASN A 173 8.86 9.07 -21.74
CA ASN A 173 8.02 7.91 -21.95
C ASN A 173 8.36 6.85 -20.87
N HIS A 174 7.35 6.23 -20.27
CA HIS A 174 7.54 5.16 -19.29
C HIS A 174 6.40 4.13 -19.36
N GLY A 175 6.63 2.93 -18.81
CA GLY A 175 5.70 1.81 -18.90
C GLY A 175 4.50 1.85 -17.96
N GLY A 176 4.43 2.84 -17.09
CA GLY A 176 3.32 2.97 -16.14
C GLY A 176 2.04 3.51 -16.80
N THR A 177 0.90 2.93 -16.44
CA THR A 177 -0.43 3.34 -16.91
C THR A 177 -1.03 4.36 -15.97
N GLU A 178 -1.54 5.48 -16.50
CA GLU A 178 -2.35 6.44 -15.75
C GLU A 178 -3.79 5.94 -15.64
N MET A 179 -4.28 5.84 -14.41
CA MET A 179 -5.63 5.37 -14.07
C MET A 179 -6.38 6.36 -13.17
N GLY A 180 -5.90 7.62 -13.15
CA GLY A 180 -6.40 8.67 -12.24
C GLY A 180 -5.63 8.79 -10.92
N GLN A 181 -4.55 8.01 -10.74
CA GLN A 181 -3.71 8.04 -9.53
C GLN A 181 -2.58 9.10 -9.59
N GLY A 182 -2.46 9.84 -10.69
CA GLY A 182 -1.46 10.88 -10.88
C GLY A 182 -0.05 10.34 -11.11
N LEU A 183 0.09 9.16 -11.72
CA LEU A 183 1.40 8.54 -11.96
C LEU A 183 2.25 9.37 -12.91
N PHE A 184 1.66 9.88 -14.00
CA PHE A 184 2.39 10.65 -15.00
C PHE A 184 3.03 11.89 -14.39
N ILE A 185 2.26 12.67 -13.64
CA ILE A 185 2.77 13.87 -12.99
C ILE A 185 3.86 13.56 -11.96
N LYS A 186 3.74 12.44 -11.22
CA LYS A 186 4.75 12.02 -10.24
C LYS A 186 6.07 11.66 -10.91
N VAL A 187 6.04 10.95 -12.04
CA VAL A 187 7.26 10.59 -12.78
C VAL A 187 7.85 11.82 -13.47
N ALA A 188 7.02 12.74 -14.00
CA ALA A 188 7.48 14.02 -14.54
C ALA A 188 8.23 14.84 -13.49
N GLN A 189 7.73 14.91 -12.25
CA GLN A 189 8.40 15.61 -11.15
C GLN A 189 9.80 15.04 -10.85
N VAL A 190 9.97 13.72 -10.98
CA VAL A 190 11.27 13.08 -10.79
C VAL A 190 12.26 13.52 -11.87
N VAL A 191 11.83 13.57 -13.12
CA VAL A 191 12.66 14.03 -14.24
C VAL A 191 12.98 15.52 -14.12
N ALA A 192 11.96 16.34 -13.85
CA ALA A 192 12.12 17.78 -13.63
C ALA A 192 13.14 18.09 -12.53
N LYS A 193 13.04 17.35 -11.39
CA LYS A 193 14.01 17.46 -10.30
C LYS A 193 15.42 17.02 -10.71
N CYS A 194 15.55 15.98 -11.53
CA CYS A 194 16.86 15.50 -11.98
C CYS A 194 17.58 16.57 -12.81
N PHE A 195 16.89 17.18 -13.77
CA PHE A 195 17.48 18.23 -14.63
C PHE A 195 17.45 19.62 -14.00
N ASN A 196 16.71 19.80 -12.90
CA ASN A 196 16.48 21.10 -12.24
C ASN A 196 15.77 22.11 -13.18
N VAL A 197 14.70 21.66 -13.81
CA VAL A 197 13.86 22.44 -14.72
C VAL A 197 12.41 22.47 -14.24
N PRO A 198 11.60 23.46 -14.66
CA PRO A 198 10.16 23.46 -14.43
C PRO A 198 9.49 22.22 -15.02
N ILE A 199 8.42 21.74 -14.35
CA ILE A 199 7.71 20.51 -14.77
C ILE A 199 7.03 20.69 -16.13
N GLU A 200 6.70 21.92 -16.51
CA GLU A 200 6.08 22.29 -17.76
C GLU A 200 6.97 21.99 -18.98
N GLN A 201 8.28 21.85 -18.78
CA GLN A 201 9.23 21.41 -19.81
C GLN A 201 9.21 19.90 -20.05
N ILE A 202 8.53 19.13 -19.20
CA ILE A 202 8.45 17.67 -19.30
C ILE A 202 7.18 17.28 -20.05
N HIS A 203 7.34 16.79 -21.26
CA HIS A 203 6.25 16.29 -22.09
C HIS A 203 6.16 14.77 -21.99
N ILE A 204 5.11 14.28 -21.34
CA ILE A 204 4.86 12.84 -21.18
C ILE A 204 4.01 12.35 -22.36
N THR A 205 4.45 11.25 -22.96
CA THR A 205 3.67 10.55 -23.97
C THR A 205 2.76 9.51 -23.33
N SER A 206 1.66 9.17 -24.00
CA SER A 206 0.82 8.06 -23.59
C SER A 206 1.59 6.75 -23.63
N THR A 207 1.26 5.84 -22.72
CA THR A 207 1.83 4.50 -22.70
C THR A 207 1.21 3.63 -23.79
N ASN A 208 2.04 3.16 -24.70
CA ASN A 208 1.64 2.26 -25.80
C ASN A 208 2.78 1.29 -26.15
N THR A 209 2.45 0.21 -26.87
CA THR A 209 3.41 -0.84 -27.19
C THR A 209 4.47 -0.47 -28.23
N ALA A 210 4.34 0.66 -28.91
CA ALA A 210 5.33 1.13 -29.88
C ALA A 210 6.50 1.88 -29.23
N GLU A 211 6.31 2.43 -28.03
CA GLU A 211 7.27 3.35 -27.41
C GLU A 211 7.90 2.81 -26.13
N VAL A 212 7.25 1.86 -25.46
CA VAL A 212 7.66 1.43 -24.12
C VAL A 212 8.33 0.08 -24.17
N PRO A 213 9.48 -0.09 -23.49
CA PRO A 213 10.03 -1.40 -23.25
C PRO A 213 9.06 -2.26 -22.43
N ASN A 214 9.14 -3.57 -22.58
CA ASN A 214 8.31 -4.48 -21.80
C ASN A 214 8.50 -4.24 -20.30
N THR A 215 7.42 -3.87 -19.61
CA THR A 215 7.39 -3.59 -18.18
C THR A 215 6.32 -4.41 -17.50
N SER A 216 6.40 -4.52 -16.18
CA SER A 216 5.35 -5.15 -15.40
C SER A 216 4.06 -4.31 -15.40
N ALA A 217 2.94 -4.97 -15.14
CA ALA A 217 1.66 -4.30 -14.98
C ALA A 217 1.74 -3.19 -13.91
N THR A 218 1.03 -2.09 -14.13
CA THR A 218 0.91 -1.00 -13.17
C THR A 218 0.01 -1.43 -12.01
N ALA A 219 0.57 -2.15 -11.06
CA ALA A 219 -0.11 -2.77 -9.94
C ALA A 219 0.81 -2.82 -8.71
N ALA A 220 0.36 -3.48 -7.64
CA ALA A 220 1.13 -3.73 -6.40
C ALA A 220 1.68 -2.46 -5.73
N SER A 221 1.08 -1.32 -5.96
CA SER A 221 1.48 0.00 -5.40
C SER A 221 2.94 0.40 -5.70
N SER A 222 3.52 -0.09 -6.77
CA SER A 222 4.93 0.13 -7.13
C SER A 222 5.13 1.04 -8.35
N GLY A 223 4.06 1.56 -8.93
CA GLY A 223 4.13 2.32 -10.18
C GLY A 223 5.04 3.55 -10.08
N SER A 224 4.92 4.34 -9.02
CA SER A 224 5.77 5.53 -8.81
C SER A 224 7.22 5.17 -8.55
N ASP A 225 7.47 4.11 -7.75
CA ASP A 225 8.82 3.67 -7.41
C ASP A 225 9.58 3.15 -8.63
N LEU A 226 8.97 2.21 -9.35
CA LEU A 226 9.62 1.56 -10.49
C LEU A 226 9.81 2.52 -11.68
N ASN A 227 8.73 3.20 -12.09
CA ASN A 227 8.81 4.09 -13.24
C ASN A 227 9.57 5.38 -12.90
N GLY A 228 9.43 5.91 -11.68
CA GLY A 228 10.20 7.05 -11.21
C GLY A 228 11.70 6.75 -11.16
N MET A 229 12.11 5.60 -10.66
CA MET A 229 13.53 5.21 -10.62
C MET A 229 14.07 4.93 -12.03
N ALA A 230 13.30 4.30 -12.91
CA ALA A 230 13.69 4.11 -14.31
C ALA A 230 13.92 5.46 -15.01
N ALA A 231 13.00 6.41 -14.85
CA ALA A 231 13.11 7.76 -15.41
C ALA A 231 14.30 8.53 -14.79
N TRP A 232 14.50 8.43 -13.47
CA TRP A 232 15.66 9.02 -12.79
C TRP A 232 16.98 8.51 -13.35
N ASN A 233 17.13 7.18 -13.51
CA ASN A 233 18.36 6.58 -14.02
C ASN A 233 18.64 7.01 -15.47
N ALA A 234 17.62 6.99 -16.34
CA ALA A 234 17.75 7.47 -17.72
C ALA A 234 18.17 8.95 -17.77
N SER A 235 17.48 9.79 -16.99
CA SER A 235 17.77 11.23 -16.90
C SER A 235 19.19 11.50 -16.39
N LYS A 236 19.65 10.77 -15.38
CA LYS A 236 20.97 10.92 -14.79
C LYS A 236 22.09 10.59 -15.80
N VAL A 237 21.90 9.55 -16.61
CA VAL A 237 22.88 9.21 -17.68
C VAL A 237 23.01 10.35 -18.68
N ILE A 238 21.89 10.95 -19.11
CA ILE A 238 21.89 12.07 -20.04
C ILE A 238 22.51 13.30 -19.40
N LYS A 239 22.09 13.64 -18.18
CA LYS A 239 22.61 14.80 -17.45
C LYS A 239 24.13 14.73 -17.27
N ASN A 240 24.68 13.58 -16.90
CA ASN A 240 26.11 13.41 -16.76
C ASN A 240 26.83 13.67 -18.09
N ARG A 241 26.35 13.11 -19.21
CA ARG A 241 26.93 13.38 -20.55
C ARG A 241 26.90 14.85 -20.92
N MET A 242 25.80 15.56 -20.63
CA MET A 242 25.69 17.00 -20.87
C MET A 242 26.66 17.80 -20.00
N THR A 243 26.79 17.44 -18.73
CA THR A 243 27.72 18.10 -17.81
C THR A 243 29.18 17.90 -18.24
N ASP A 244 29.55 16.68 -18.61
CA ASP A 244 30.90 16.36 -19.10
C ASP A 244 31.24 17.10 -20.39
N HIS A 245 30.26 17.34 -21.25
CA HIS A 245 30.43 18.13 -22.47
C HIS A 245 30.57 19.63 -22.17
N ALA A 246 29.76 20.16 -21.28
CA ALA A 246 29.81 21.57 -20.91
C ALA A 246 31.06 21.98 -20.11
N ALA A 247 31.73 21.01 -19.49
CA ALA A 247 32.97 21.22 -18.72
C ALA A 247 34.24 21.24 -19.61
N LYS A 248 34.11 20.94 -20.90
CA LYS A 248 35.20 20.99 -21.90
C LYS A 248 35.25 22.32 -22.58
#